data_4f86063090ea49b47b3009d60494dbb5
#
_entry.id   4f86063090ea49b47b3009d60494dbb5
#
_cell.length_a   1.000
_cell.length_b   1.000
_cell.length_c   1.000
_cell.angle_alpha   90.00
_cell.angle_beta   90.00
_cell.angle_gamma   90.00
#
_symmetry.space_group_name_H-M   'P 1'
#
loop_
_entity.id
_entity.type
_entity.pdbx_description
1 polymer ?
#
loop_
_entity_poly.entity_id
_entity_poly.type
_entity_poly.pdbx_seq_one_letter_code
_entity_poly.pdbx_strand_id
1 'polypeptide(L)'
;STLMKILIGMYAPDAGQIIYKGQPITFNSVHDALKAGFSMIHQELMPFPELSVAENIFMGNEPATVIPGWINRKKRNKDAQLLVDQLGLQINVTRRMKTLSIAEIQMVEIAKALSNKAEIIIMDEPTSAISDRETAVLFDIIHDLKQQDIAIIYISHKMDEILQIADTITVMRDGKYIA
;
A
#
# COMPACT_ATOMS: atom_id res chain seq x y z
N SER A 1 13.59 4.31 5.59
CA SER A 1 13.04 3.12 4.92
C SER A 1 13.58 1.76 5.41
N THR A 2 14.78 1.65 6.08
CA THR A 2 15.30 0.34 6.56
C THR A 2 14.38 -0.31 7.61
N LEU A 3 13.91 0.45 8.59
CA LEU A 3 12.94 -0.03 9.58
C LEU A 3 11.67 -0.59 8.92
N MET A 4 11.18 0.07 7.87
CA MET A 4 10.00 -0.38 7.13
C MET A 4 10.26 -1.69 6.40
N LYS A 5 11.47 -1.87 5.84
CA LYS A 5 11.88 -3.13 5.19
C LYS A 5 11.93 -4.29 6.18
N ILE A 6 12.25 -4.03 7.45
CA ILE A 6 12.17 -5.02 8.53
C ILE A 6 10.70 -5.33 8.83
N LEU A 7 9.83 -4.31 8.95
CA LEU A 7 8.41 -4.49 9.22
C LEU A 7 7.67 -5.31 8.16
N ILE A 8 8.11 -5.25 6.90
CA ILE A 8 7.52 -6.06 5.82
C ILE A 8 8.29 -7.36 5.54
N GLY A 9 9.23 -7.76 6.40
CA GLY A 9 9.94 -9.03 6.29
C GLY A 9 10.96 -9.12 5.15
N MET A 10 11.42 -7.97 4.59
CA MET A 10 12.53 -7.95 3.63
C MET A 10 13.88 -8.18 4.30
N TYR A 11 14.03 -7.71 5.54
CA TYR A 11 15.23 -7.89 6.37
C TYR A 11 14.84 -8.44 7.72
N ALA A 12 15.68 -9.28 8.29
CA ALA A 12 15.56 -9.70 9.67
C ALA A 12 16.08 -8.59 10.60
N PRO A 13 15.46 -8.35 11.76
CA PRO A 13 16.03 -7.46 12.78
C PRO A 13 17.27 -8.10 13.42
N ASP A 14 18.33 -7.32 13.63
CA ASP A 14 19.54 -7.78 14.35
C ASP A 14 19.25 -7.98 15.85
N ALA A 15 18.35 -7.18 16.42
CA ALA A 15 17.91 -7.24 17.82
C ALA A 15 16.53 -6.60 17.98
N GLY A 16 15.92 -6.81 19.14
CA GLY A 16 14.58 -6.30 19.45
C GLY A 16 13.48 -7.23 18.98
N GLN A 17 12.23 -6.75 19.05
CA GLN A 17 11.06 -7.53 18.65
C GLN A 17 9.99 -6.62 18.06
N ILE A 18 9.20 -7.15 17.15
CA ILE A 18 8.00 -6.52 16.62
C ILE A 18 6.81 -7.06 17.40
N ILE A 19 6.01 -6.18 18.01
CA ILE A 19 4.78 -6.57 18.72
C ILE A 19 3.60 -6.11 17.87
N TYR A 20 2.75 -7.03 17.48
CA TYR A 20 1.54 -6.76 16.72
C TYR A 20 0.34 -7.41 17.42
N LYS A 21 -0.74 -6.65 17.66
CA LYS A 21 -1.93 -7.11 18.41
C LYS A 21 -1.56 -7.77 19.76
N GLY A 22 -0.56 -7.21 20.45
CA GLY A 22 -0.08 -7.70 21.75
C GLY A 22 0.76 -8.97 21.69
N GLN A 23 1.09 -9.49 20.51
CA GLN A 23 1.91 -10.70 20.34
C GLN A 23 3.21 -10.36 19.59
N PRO A 24 4.34 -10.96 19.98
CA PRO A 24 5.57 -10.85 19.22
C PRO A 24 5.41 -11.59 17.88
N ILE A 25 5.81 -10.91 16.80
CA ILE A 25 5.76 -11.48 15.46
C ILE A 25 7.14 -11.42 14.81
N THR A 26 7.39 -12.36 13.90
CA THR A 26 8.58 -12.40 13.05
C THR A 26 8.14 -12.80 11.65
N PHE A 27 8.56 -12.02 10.65
CA PHE A 27 8.32 -12.36 9.26
C PHE A 27 9.59 -12.92 8.62
N ASN A 28 9.48 -14.07 7.99
CA ASN A 28 10.59 -14.70 7.26
C ASN A 28 10.60 -14.28 5.78
N SER A 29 9.54 -13.63 5.33
CA SER A 29 9.38 -13.17 3.95
C SER A 29 8.35 -12.04 3.85
N VAL A 30 8.42 -11.28 2.75
CA VAL A 30 7.38 -10.29 2.40
C VAL A 30 6.00 -10.94 2.28
N HIS A 31 5.94 -12.19 1.81
CA HIS A 31 4.69 -12.93 1.70
C HIS A 31 4.04 -13.21 3.07
N ASP A 32 4.86 -13.49 4.10
CA ASP A 32 4.34 -13.67 5.47
C ASP A 32 3.77 -12.36 6.02
N ALA A 33 4.45 -11.24 5.77
CA ALA A 33 3.96 -9.92 6.16
C ALA A 33 2.64 -9.56 5.44
N LEU A 34 2.54 -9.82 4.13
CA LEU A 34 1.31 -9.61 3.37
C LEU A 34 0.16 -10.46 3.92
N LYS A 35 0.38 -11.73 4.25
CA LYS A 35 -0.63 -12.60 4.88
C LYS A 35 -1.07 -12.12 6.26
N ALA A 36 -0.18 -11.47 7.00
CA ALA A 36 -0.48 -10.87 8.29
C ALA A 36 -1.16 -9.49 8.18
N GLY A 37 -1.44 -9.03 6.97
CA GLY A 37 -2.10 -7.75 6.71
C GLY A 37 -1.17 -6.54 6.62
N PHE A 38 0.13 -6.74 6.46
CA PHE A 38 1.09 -5.64 6.24
C PHE A 38 1.31 -5.43 4.75
N SER A 39 1.09 -4.22 4.25
CA SER A 39 1.40 -3.83 2.88
C SER A 39 2.28 -2.58 2.86
N MET A 40 3.12 -2.45 1.85
CA MET A 40 3.98 -1.28 1.69
C MET A 40 3.86 -0.72 0.27
N ILE A 41 3.68 0.59 0.21
CA ILE A 41 3.76 1.39 -1.01
C ILE A 41 5.13 2.06 -0.99
N HIS A 42 5.96 1.67 -1.94
CA HIS A 42 7.33 2.16 -2.05
C HIS A 42 7.39 3.54 -2.70
N GLN A 43 8.42 4.31 -2.38
CA GLN A 43 8.72 5.60 -2.99
C GLN A 43 8.86 5.49 -4.52
N GLU A 44 9.57 4.45 -4.99
CA GLU A 44 9.65 4.14 -6.42
C GLU A 44 8.55 3.14 -6.78
N LEU A 45 7.55 3.61 -7.54
CA LEU A 45 6.47 2.78 -8.03
C LEU A 45 6.99 1.91 -9.18
N MET A 46 6.80 0.61 -9.07
CA MET A 46 7.25 -0.37 -10.08
C MET A 46 6.06 -1.17 -10.63
N PRO A 47 5.10 -0.53 -11.31
CA PRO A 47 3.98 -1.24 -11.92
C PRO A 47 4.46 -2.05 -13.13
N PHE A 48 3.69 -3.06 -13.50
CA PHE A 48 3.86 -3.75 -14.78
C PHE A 48 3.17 -2.93 -15.88
N PRO A 49 3.90 -2.16 -16.71
CA PRO A 49 3.33 -1.12 -17.55
C PRO A 49 2.43 -1.66 -18.66
N GLU A 50 2.71 -2.85 -19.16
CA GLU A 50 1.96 -3.49 -20.25
C GLU A 50 0.71 -4.25 -19.76
N LEU A 51 0.60 -4.50 -18.46
CA LEU A 51 -0.57 -5.12 -17.87
C LEU A 51 -1.65 -4.09 -17.56
N SER A 52 -2.89 -4.55 -17.48
CA SER A 52 -4.02 -3.72 -17.05
C SER A 52 -3.94 -3.36 -15.57
N VAL A 53 -4.70 -2.34 -15.17
CA VAL A 53 -4.88 -1.96 -13.75
C VAL A 53 -5.35 -3.16 -12.92
N ALA A 54 -6.36 -3.90 -13.40
CA ALA A 54 -6.86 -5.09 -12.69
C ALA A 54 -5.79 -6.19 -12.54
N GLU A 55 -4.92 -6.35 -13.52
CA GLU A 55 -3.80 -7.30 -13.44
C GLU A 55 -2.75 -6.85 -12.42
N ASN A 56 -2.46 -5.56 -12.35
CA ASN A 56 -1.53 -5.02 -11.36
C ASN A 56 -2.09 -5.12 -9.93
N ILE A 57 -3.36 -4.79 -9.72
CA ILE A 57 -4.01 -4.88 -8.39
C ILE A 57 -3.96 -6.31 -7.84
N PHE A 58 -4.26 -7.32 -8.67
CA PHE A 58 -4.33 -8.72 -8.24
C PHE A 58 -3.05 -9.53 -8.53
N MET A 59 -1.95 -8.87 -8.88
CA MET A 59 -0.69 -9.56 -9.15
C MET A 59 -0.25 -10.41 -7.94
N GLY A 60 -0.13 -11.72 -8.18
CA GLY A 60 0.24 -12.69 -7.14
C GLY A 60 -0.91 -13.13 -6.22
N ASN A 61 -2.14 -12.57 -6.42
CA ASN A 61 -3.34 -12.94 -5.67
C ASN A 61 -4.57 -13.02 -6.60
N GLU A 62 -4.37 -13.54 -7.81
CA GLU A 62 -5.40 -13.59 -8.83
C GLU A 62 -6.53 -14.55 -8.43
N PRO A 63 -7.81 -14.16 -8.63
CA PRO A 63 -8.93 -15.06 -8.37
C PRO A 63 -8.91 -16.25 -9.36
N ALA A 64 -8.79 -17.45 -8.81
CA ALA A 64 -8.77 -18.69 -9.57
C ALA A 64 -10.18 -19.04 -10.08
N THR A 65 -10.23 -19.85 -11.16
CA THR A 65 -11.45 -20.56 -11.57
C THR A 65 -11.56 -21.90 -10.82
N VAL A 66 -12.64 -22.65 -11.08
CA VAL A 66 -12.76 -24.05 -10.61
C VAL A 66 -11.67 -24.96 -11.19
N ILE A 67 -11.06 -24.56 -12.31
CA ILE A 67 -9.98 -25.31 -12.96
C ILE A 67 -8.64 -24.79 -12.41
N PRO A 68 -7.83 -25.62 -11.75
CA PRO A 68 -6.54 -25.22 -11.22
C PRO A 68 -5.63 -24.59 -12.29
N GLY A 69 -4.98 -23.47 -11.95
CA GLY A 69 -4.09 -22.74 -12.85
C GLY A 69 -4.78 -21.77 -13.82
N TRP A 70 -6.12 -21.68 -13.82
CA TRP A 70 -6.85 -20.74 -14.68
C TRP A 70 -7.34 -19.54 -13.87
N ILE A 71 -7.04 -18.33 -14.37
CA ILE A 71 -7.45 -17.06 -13.74
C ILE A 71 -8.87 -16.69 -14.20
N ASN A 72 -9.73 -16.34 -13.24
CA ASN A 72 -11.06 -15.80 -13.54
C ASN A 72 -10.97 -14.30 -13.86
N ARG A 73 -10.70 -13.99 -15.13
CA ARG A 73 -10.53 -12.59 -15.60
C ARG A 73 -11.77 -11.73 -15.34
N LYS A 74 -12.98 -12.27 -15.49
CA LYS A 74 -14.23 -11.51 -15.24
C LYS A 74 -14.35 -11.14 -13.77
N LYS A 75 -14.10 -12.10 -12.87
CA LYS A 75 -14.12 -11.85 -11.43
C LYS A 75 -13.04 -10.88 -11.04
N ARG A 76 -11.79 -11.05 -11.51
CA ARG A 76 -10.68 -10.15 -11.27
C ARG A 76 -11.02 -8.69 -11.62
N ASN A 77 -11.52 -8.47 -12.85
CA ASN A 77 -11.84 -7.13 -13.31
C ASN A 77 -13.01 -6.51 -12.52
N LYS A 78 -14.02 -7.32 -12.16
CA LYS A 78 -15.13 -6.88 -11.32
C LYS A 78 -14.63 -6.49 -9.92
N ASP A 79 -13.86 -7.34 -9.29
CA ASP A 79 -13.34 -7.11 -7.94
C ASP A 79 -12.36 -5.90 -7.92
N ALA A 80 -11.53 -5.76 -8.97
CA ALA A 80 -10.66 -4.58 -9.14
C ALA A 80 -11.48 -3.29 -9.28
N GLN A 81 -12.56 -3.30 -10.08
CA GLN A 81 -13.39 -2.11 -10.26
C GLN A 81 -14.06 -1.71 -8.93
N LEU A 82 -14.54 -2.69 -8.15
CA LEU A 82 -15.11 -2.41 -6.83
C LEU A 82 -14.11 -1.72 -5.90
N LEU A 83 -12.84 -2.16 -5.89
CA LEU A 83 -11.80 -1.53 -5.07
C LEU A 83 -11.50 -0.09 -5.52
N VAL A 84 -11.41 0.12 -6.83
CA VAL A 84 -11.17 1.45 -7.41
C VAL A 84 -12.34 2.39 -7.12
N ASP A 85 -13.57 1.90 -7.27
CA ASP A 85 -14.80 2.67 -6.98
C ASP A 85 -14.91 2.99 -5.47
N GLN A 86 -14.52 2.06 -4.59
CA GLN A 86 -14.49 2.26 -3.13
C GLN A 86 -13.52 3.38 -2.73
N LEU A 87 -12.44 3.57 -3.46
CA LEU A 87 -11.49 4.67 -3.27
C LEU A 87 -11.95 5.98 -3.95
N GLY A 88 -13.14 6.02 -4.52
CA GLY A 88 -13.67 7.19 -5.25
C GLY A 88 -12.95 7.53 -6.55
N LEU A 89 -12.17 6.58 -7.10
CA LEU A 89 -11.34 6.81 -8.28
C LEU A 89 -12.10 6.54 -9.57
N GLN A 90 -11.92 7.40 -10.56
CA GLN A 90 -12.52 7.23 -11.89
C GLN A 90 -11.54 6.55 -12.87
N ILE A 91 -11.08 5.37 -12.52
CA ILE A 91 -10.12 4.59 -13.30
C ILE A 91 -10.82 3.36 -13.89
N ASN A 92 -10.76 3.20 -15.22
CA ASN A 92 -11.17 1.96 -15.86
C ASN A 92 -10.08 0.90 -15.67
N VAL A 93 -10.41 -0.17 -14.96
CA VAL A 93 -9.46 -1.23 -14.59
C VAL A 93 -8.93 -2.06 -15.75
N THR A 94 -9.49 -1.91 -16.96
CA THR A 94 -8.98 -2.55 -18.17
C THR A 94 -7.91 -1.73 -18.89
N ARG A 95 -7.70 -0.46 -18.51
CA ARG A 95 -6.61 0.38 -19.04
C ARG A 95 -5.25 -0.22 -18.67
N ARG A 96 -4.26 -0.04 -19.54
CA ARG A 96 -2.88 -0.43 -19.25
C ARG A 96 -2.22 0.58 -18.31
N MET A 97 -1.42 0.10 -17.37
CA MET A 97 -0.73 0.94 -16.39
C MET A 97 0.09 2.07 -17.03
N LYS A 98 0.76 1.81 -18.15
CA LYS A 98 1.55 2.84 -18.87
C LYS A 98 0.74 4.04 -19.35
N THR A 99 -0.59 3.98 -19.35
CA THR A 99 -1.47 5.09 -19.77
C THR A 99 -1.95 5.93 -18.59
N LEU A 100 -1.56 5.58 -17.38
CA LEU A 100 -1.94 6.28 -16.16
C LEU A 100 -0.91 7.37 -15.82
N SER A 101 -1.36 8.42 -15.14
CA SER A 101 -0.49 9.39 -14.47
C SER A 101 0.19 8.74 -13.26
N ILE A 102 1.23 9.38 -12.74
CA ILE A 102 1.93 8.92 -11.52
C ILE A 102 0.96 8.85 -10.34
N ALA A 103 0.09 9.85 -10.20
CA ALA A 103 -0.94 9.87 -9.15
C ALA A 103 -1.94 8.70 -9.31
N GLU A 104 -2.44 8.44 -10.53
CA GLU A 104 -3.30 7.29 -10.77
C GLU A 104 -2.59 5.97 -10.42
N ILE A 105 -1.30 5.83 -10.75
CA ILE A 105 -0.49 4.65 -10.38
C ILE A 105 -0.39 4.52 -8.86
N GLN A 106 -0.15 5.62 -8.14
CA GLN A 106 -0.13 5.64 -6.68
C GLN A 106 -1.45 5.12 -6.09
N MET A 107 -2.58 5.57 -6.62
CA MET A 107 -3.90 5.13 -6.17
C MET A 107 -4.14 3.63 -6.48
N VAL A 108 -3.62 3.13 -7.60
CA VAL A 108 -3.68 1.69 -7.93
C VAL A 108 -2.86 0.86 -6.95
N GLU A 109 -1.71 1.35 -6.46
CA GLU A 109 -0.94 0.64 -5.42
C GLU A 109 -1.69 0.58 -4.07
N ILE A 110 -2.48 1.61 -3.73
CA ILE A 110 -3.38 1.55 -2.57
C ILE A 110 -4.47 0.50 -2.79
N ALA A 111 -5.12 0.49 -3.96
CA ALA A 111 -6.12 -0.53 -4.29
C ALA A 111 -5.54 -1.96 -4.22
N LYS A 112 -4.28 -2.13 -4.63
CA LYS A 112 -3.54 -3.39 -4.51
C LYS A 112 -3.31 -3.80 -3.05
N ALA A 113 -2.94 -2.85 -2.17
CA ALA A 113 -2.82 -3.11 -0.74
C ALA A 113 -4.16 -3.60 -0.16
N LEU A 114 -5.26 -2.96 -0.52
CA LEU A 114 -6.61 -3.38 -0.10
C LEU A 114 -7.01 -4.75 -0.64
N SER A 115 -6.62 -5.10 -1.87
CA SER A 115 -6.88 -6.43 -2.44
C SER A 115 -6.25 -7.55 -1.61
N ASN A 116 -5.16 -7.26 -0.92
CA ASN A 116 -4.46 -8.15 0.01
C ASN A 116 -5.03 -8.10 1.44
N LYS A 117 -6.15 -7.41 1.66
CA LYS A 117 -6.78 -7.22 2.99
C LYS A 117 -5.80 -6.61 4.00
N ALA A 118 -5.10 -5.56 3.58
CA ALA A 118 -4.16 -4.88 4.45
C ALA A 118 -4.86 -4.32 5.69
N GLU A 119 -4.28 -4.58 6.86
CA GLU A 119 -4.65 -3.96 8.13
C GLU A 119 -3.67 -2.82 8.48
N ILE A 120 -2.46 -2.88 7.92
CA ILE A 120 -1.44 -1.84 8.04
C ILE A 120 -0.91 -1.53 6.65
N ILE A 121 -0.95 -0.26 6.27
CA ILE A 121 -0.36 0.23 5.01
C ILE A 121 0.79 1.18 5.34
N ILE A 122 1.99 0.82 4.89
CA ILE A 122 3.18 1.65 5.01
C ILE A 122 3.33 2.45 3.72
N MET A 123 3.43 3.77 3.81
CA MET A 123 3.61 4.69 2.69
C MET A 123 4.94 5.41 2.83
N ASP A 124 5.89 5.14 1.94
CA ASP A 124 7.23 5.74 1.95
C ASP A 124 7.30 6.89 0.95
N GLU A 125 7.22 8.13 1.44
CA GLU A 125 7.21 9.39 0.67
C GLU A 125 6.19 9.41 -0.49
N PRO A 126 4.90 9.10 -0.26
CA PRO A 126 3.93 8.88 -1.33
C PRO A 126 3.60 10.12 -2.15
N THR A 127 3.95 11.32 -1.66
CA THR A 127 3.67 12.60 -2.32
C THR A 127 4.86 13.18 -3.06
N SER A 128 5.97 12.46 -3.16
CA SER A 128 7.22 12.97 -3.75
C SER A 128 7.10 13.31 -5.24
N ALA A 129 6.16 12.71 -5.96
CA ALA A 129 6.01 12.83 -7.41
C ALA A 129 4.60 13.24 -7.86
N ILE A 130 3.75 13.72 -6.95
CA ILE A 130 2.38 14.16 -7.24
C ILE A 130 2.16 15.63 -6.85
N SER A 131 1.16 16.26 -7.43
CA SER A 131 0.79 17.66 -7.19
C SER A 131 0.05 17.82 -5.84
N ASP A 132 -0.03 19.07 -5.33
CA ASP A 132 -0.78 19.39 -4.10
C ASP A 132 -2.25 18.99 -4.18
N ARG A 133 -2.88 19.11 -5.36
CA ARG A 133 -4.27 18.68 -5.58
C ARG A 133 -4.41 17.17 -5.45
N GLU A 134 -3.46 16.42 -5.99
CA GLU A 134 -3.43 14.94 -5.90
C GLU A 134 -3.09 14.48 -4.49
N THR A 135 -2.23 15.24 -3.79
CA THR A 135 -1.93 15.02 -2.36
C THR A 135 -3.20 15.17 -1.50
N ALA A 136 -4.04 16.17 -1.77
CA ALA A 136 -5.31 16.32 -1.06
C ALA A 136 -6.22 15.09 -1.25
N VAL A 137 -6.34 14.58 -2.48
CA VAL A 137 -7.09 13.34 -2.76
C VAL A 137 -6.51 12.15 -2.02
N LEU A 138 -5.18 12.02 -1.96
CA LEU A 138 -4.52 10.97 -1.18
C LEU A 138 -4.86 11.07 0.31
N PHE A 139 -4.91 12.28 0.87
CA PHE A 139 -5.25 12.50 2.28
C PHE A 139 -6.70 12.15 2.59
N ASP A 140 -7.63 12.46 1.68
CA ASP A 140 -9.03 12.02 1.81
C ASP A 140 -9.11 10.49 1.86
N ILE A 141 -8.39 9.80 0.96
CA ILE A 141 -8.32 8.33 0.96
C ILE A 141 -7.71 7.80 2.26
N ILE A 142 -6.62 8.40 2.77
CA ILE A 142 -6.01 8.01 4.06
C ILE A 142 -7.02 8.17 5.19
N HIS A 143 -7.78 9.26 5.19
CA HIS A 143 -8.82 9.49 6.20
C HIS A 143 -9.91 8.41 6.16
N ASP A 144 -10.39 8.06 4.98
CA ASP A 144 -11.39 7.01 4.79
C ASP A 144 -10.87 5.62 5.19
N LEU A 145 -9.59 5.32 4.92
CA LEU A 145 -8.95 4.08 5.35
C LEU A 145 -8.82 4.00 6.88
N LYS A 146 -8.48 5.11 7.54
CA LYS A 146 -8.46 5.20 9.02
C LYS A 146 -9.84 4.94 9.62
N GLN A 147 -10.92 5.41 8.99
CA GLN A 147 -12.30 5.11 9.44
C GLN A 147 -12.68 3.63 9.28
N GLN A 148 -11.97 2.89 8.44
CA GLN A 148 -12.13 1.45 8.26
C GLN A 148 -11.19 0.63 9.15
N ASP A 149 -10.61 1.23 10.20
CA ASP A 149 -9.66 0.62 11.13
C ASP A 149 -8.35 0.14 10.46
N ILE A 150 -7.98 0.71 9.32
CA ILE A 150 -6.69 0.44 8.68
C ILE A 150 -5.64 1.40 9.25
N ALA A 151 -4.59 0.87 9.85
CA ALA A 151 -3.49 1.66 10.38
C ALA A 151 -2.56 2.12 9.23
N ILE A 152 -2.18 3.41 9.25
CA ILE A 152 -1.27 3.97 8.25
C ILE A 152 0.05 4.36 8.91
N ILE A 153 1.16 3.87 8.37
CA ILE A 153 2.50 4.35 8.71
C ILE A 153 2.96 5.23 7.56
N TYR A 154 2.93 6.55 7.78
CA TYR A 154 3.25 7.55 6.77
C TYR A 154 4.64 8.11 6.99
N ILE A 155 5.52 7.99 6.01
CA ILE A 155 6.88 8.52 6.04
C ILE A 155 6.96 9.70 5.10
N SER A 156 7.34 10.85 5.62
CA SER A 156 7.56 12.06 4.85
C SER A 156 8.61 12.94 5.54
N HIS A 157 9.27 13.79 4.78
CA HIS A 157 10.09 14.89 5.28
C HIS A 157 9.38 16.24 5.20
N LYS A 158 8.13 16.27 4.70
CA LYS A 158 7.29 17.46 4.58
C LYS A 158 6.44 17.63 5.84
N MET A 159 6.82 18.57 6.70
CA MET A 159 6.15 18.77 8.00
C MET A 159 4.67 19.14 7.84
N ASP A 160 4.32 19.93 6.83
CA ASP A 160 2.94 20.36 6.59
C ASP A 160 2.01 19.16 6.31
N GLU A 161 2.51 18.14 5.62
CA GLU A 161 1.77 16.90 5.38
C GLU A 161 1.56 16.10 6.68
N ILE A 162 2.64 15.93 7.44
CA ILE A 162 2.64 15.18 8.70
C ILE A 162 1.63 15.78 9.68
N LEU A 163 1.63 17.12 9.83
CA LEU A 163 0.74 17.82 10.75
C LEU A 163 -0.75 17.73 10.36
N GLN A 164 -1.04 17.45 9.08
CA GLN A 164 -2.43 17.28 8.61
C GLN A 164 -3.00 15.90 8.91
N ILE A 165 -2.20 14.84 8.84
CA ILE A 165 -2.72 13.47 8.82
C ILE A 165 -2.32 12.61 10.02
N ALA A 166 -1.25 12.98 10.76
CA ALA A 166 -0.70 12.14 11.81
C ALA A 166 -1.45 12.31 13.13
N ASP A 167 -1.79 11.20 13.76
CA ASP A 167 -2.27 11.17 15.16
C ASP A 167 -1.09 11.11 16.14
N THR A 168 0.00 10.47 15.71
CA THR A 168 1.24 10.33 16.49
C THR A 168 2.44 10.48 15.56
N ILE A 169 3.46 11.20 16.01
CA ILE A 169 4.67 11.44 15.23
C ILE A 169 5.86 10.81 15.95
N THR A 170 6.66 10.10 15.19
CA THR A 170 7.94 9.55 15.64
C THR A 170 9.07 10.16 14.83
N VAL A 171 10.01 10.80 15.51
CA VAL A 171 11.19 11.41 14.87
C VAL A 171 12.38 10.47 14.96
N MET A 172 12.95 10.16 13.81
CA MET A 172 14.18 9.36 13.70
C MET A 172 15.27 10.14 12.96
N ARG A 173 16.48 10.03 13.45
CA ARG A 173 17.67 10.62 12.81
C ARG A 173 18.84 9.64 12.91
N ASP A 174 19.52 9.40 11.78
CA ASP A 174 20.70 8.49 11.70
C ASP A 174 20.41 7.09 12.29
N GLY A 175 19.20 6.59 12.06
CA GLY A 175 18.74 5.29 12.58
C GLY A 175 18.39 5.26 14.06
N LYS A 176 18.40 6.41 14.75
CA LYS A 176 18.08 6.51 16.18
C LYS A 176 16.74 7.20 16.40
N TYR A 177 15.99 6.74 17.39
CA TYR A 177 14.82 7.41 17.90
C TYR A 177 15.24 8.71 18.60
N ILE A 178 14.54 9.80 18.33
CA ILE A 178 14.81 11.13 18.91
C ILE A 178 13.64 11.57 19.80
N ALA A 179 12.39 11.51 19.28
CA ALA A 179 11.18 11.92 19.97
C ALA A 179 9.93 11.21 19.40
#